data_2c296cfc7fc856709e798c256dcf1a7d
#
_entry.id   2c296cfc7fc856709e798c256dcf1a7d
#
_cell.length_a   1.000
_cell.length_b   1.000
_cell.length_c   1.000
_cell.angle_alpha   90.00
_cell.angle_beta   90.00
_cell.angle_gamma   90.00
#
_symmetry.space_group_name_H-M   'P 1'
#
loop_
_entity.id
_entity.type
_entity.pdbx_description
1 polymer ?
#
loop_
_entity_poly.entity_id
_entity_poly.type
_entity_poly.pdbx_seq_one_letter_code
_entity_poly.pdbx_strand_id
1 'polypeptide(L)'
;AWDDPDVEWRSFGLAVIRSTWNYIDHLARFTSWVHSMASVTTLLNPAAVITWNTHKGYLQNLADRGVPIVPTAWLPQGATTRLAEVMDDNLWSDVVAKPVVGAGSYLTERIRDPESADAVAFWNRLTSEREAMVQPYMPSVEEYGERSVIWIDGELTHAVRKSPRLGDDPESVSEALPISSTEREIAQEIVADIPHELLYARIDLIRDDHDQPLLAELELVEPSLFLKQSPAATERLVRAINSRVAAVN
;
A
#
# COMPACT_ATOMS: atom_id res chain seq x y z
N ALA A 1 7.38 20.15 5.52
CA ALA A 1 6.81 19.24 4.50
C ALA A 1 7.92 18.79 3.57
N TRP A 2 7.79 17.65 2.90
CA TRP A 2 8.82 17.12 2.00
C TRP A 2 9.04 18.02 0.78
N ASP A 3 8.06 18.77 0.37
CA ASP A 3 8.04 19.68 -0.77
C ASP A 3 8.29 21.15 -0.38
N ASP A 4 8.64 21.39 0.86
CA ASP A 4 9.02 22.72 1.37
C ASP A 4 10.50 22.99 1.06
N PRO A 5 10.81 24.00 0.22
CA PRO A 5 12.18 24.32 -0.18
C PRO A 5 13.03 24.93 0.95
N ASP A 6 12.40 25.44 2.01
CA ASP A 6 13.08 26.13 3.09
C ASP A 6 13.58 25.18 4.20
N VAL A 7 13.29 23.88 4.10
CA VAL A 7 13.74 22.88 5.06
C VAL A 7 15.20 22.49 4.81
N GLU A 8 16.07 22.78 5.79
CA GLU A 8 17.48 22.35 5.77
C GLU A 8 17.61 20.89 6.25
N TRP A 9 17.36 19.94 5.36
CA TRP A 9 17.33 18.52 5.67
C TRP A 9 18.60 17.97 6.31
N ARG A 10 19.76 18.47 5.92
CA ARG A 10 21.05 18.07 6.50
C ARG A 10 21.23 18.44 7.98
N SER A 11 20.35 19.27 8.52
CA SER A 11 20.34 19.59 9.95
C SER A 11 19.72 18.49 10.82
N PHE A 12 19.06 17.50 10.19
CA PHE A 12 18.41 16.36 10.88
C PHE A 12 19.29 15.11 10.78
N GLY A 13 19.51 14.41 11.90
CA GLY A 13 20.26 13.15 11.92
C GLY A 13 19.53 12.01 11.25
N LEU A 14 18.17 12.02 11.28
CA LEU A 14 17.33 11.06 10.58
C LEU A 14 15.98 11.67 10.16
N ALA A 15 15.33 11.05 9.19
CA ALA A 15 13.99 11.39 8.73
C ALA A 15 13.09 10.15 8.64
N VAL A 16 11.82 10.33 8.99
CA VAL A 16 10.77 9.29 8.89
C VAL A 16 9.63 9.85 8.07
N ILE A 17 9.26 9.16 6.99
CA ILE A 17 8.13 9.56 6.15
C ILE A 17 6.84 9.09 6.81
N ARG A 18 5.85 10.00 6.97
CA ARG A 18 4.58 9.67 7.64
C ARG A 18 3.31 10.19 6.98
N SER A 19 3.33 11.30 6.28
CA SER A 19 2.10 11.97 5.81
C SER A 19 2.35 12.74 4.52
N THR A 20 2.93 12.07 3.55
CA THR A 20 3.35 12.67 2.27
C THR A 20 2.35 12.38 1.14
N TRP A 21 1.06 12.29 1.45
CA TRP A 21 -0.02 11.79 0.55
C TRP A 21 -0.14 12.52 -0.80
N ASN A 22 0.40 13.74 -0.91
CA ASN A 22 0.42 14.48 -2.17
C ASN A 22 1.48 14.01 -3.17
N TYR A 23 2.32 13.02 -2.83
CA TYR A 23 3.36 12.52 -3.75
C TYR A 23 2.78 11.86 -5.00
N ILE A 24 1.56 11.33 -4.94
CA ILE A 24 0.90 10.68 -6.07
C ILE A 24 0.72 11.60 -7.29
N ASP A 25 0.61 12.91 -7.06
CA ASP A 25 0.51 13.93 -8.10
C ASP A 25 1.88 14.46 -8.54
N HIS A 26 2.93 14.17 -7.77
CA HIS A 26 4.29 14.70 -7.96
C HIS A 26 5.36 13.61 -7.83
N LEU A 27 5.08 12.39 -8.31
CA LEU A 27 5.92 11.21 -8.09
C LEU A 27 7.39 11.43 -8.44
N ALA A 28 7.69 11.98 -9.61
CA ALA A 28 9.08 12.22 -10.05
C ALA A 28 9.81 13.19 -9.09
N ARG A 29 9.13 14.24 -8.61
CA ARG A 29 9.69 15.20 -7.64
C ARG A 29 9.89 14.52 -6.28
N PHE A 30 8.92 13.73 -5.83
CA PHE A 30 9.02 12.98 -4.57
C PHE A 30 10.18 11.98 -4.61
N THR A 31 10.29 11.19 -5.66
CA THR A 31 11.38 10.20 -5.82
C THR A 31 12.74 10.88 -5.85
N SER A 32 12.87 12.02 -6.56
CA SER A 32 14.10 12.80 -6.57
C SER A 32 14.44 13.34 -5.18
N TRP A 33 13.43 13.81 -4.43
CA TRP A 33 13.62 14.26 -3.05
C TRP A 33 14.07 13.09 -2.15
N VAL A 34 13.44 11.92 -2.23
CA VAL A 34 13.81 10.71 -1.47
C VAL A 34 15.30 10.36 -1.68
N HIS A 35 15.77 10.37 -2.93
CA HIS A 35 17.18 10.11 -3.24
C HIS A 35 18.12 11.21 -2.68
N SER A 36 17.70 12.47 -2.78
CA SER A 36 18.46 13.58 -2.21
C SER A 36 18.54 13.47 -0.69
N MET A 37 17.46 13.08 -0.03
CA MET A 37 17.40 12.85 1.42
C MET A 37 18.37 11.78 1.86
N ALA A 38 18.43 10.64 1.15
CA ALA A 38 19.33 9.55 1.48
C ALA A 38 20.82 9.93 1.41
N SER A 39 21.17 11.03 0.72
CA SER A 39 22.54 11.53 0.64
C SER A 39 22.92 12.51 1.76
N VAL A 40 21.95 13.04 2.51
CA VAL A 40 22.18 14.09 3.51
C VAL A 40 21.71 13.75 4.91
N THR A 41 20.84 12.74 5.06
CA THR A 41 20.35 12.26 6.35
C THR A 41 19.98 10.76 6.28
N THR A 42 19.84 10.10 7.41
CA THR A 42 19.37 8.71 7.48
C THR A 42 17.86 8.66 7.28
N LEU A 43 17.41 8.03 6.21
CA LEU A 43 15.98 7.87 5.91
C LEU A 43 15.47 6.50 6.38
N LEU A 44 14.42 6.48 7.17
CA LEU A 44 13.73 5.30 7.66
C LEU A 44 12.29 5.26 7.08
N ASN A 45 11.86 4.31 6.32
CA ASN A 45 12.50 3.21 5.58
C ASN A 45 13.51 3.71 4.54
N PRO A 46 14.43 2.86 4.04
CA PRO A 46 15.45 3.30 3.07
C PRO A 46 14.88 3.76 1.73
N ALA A 47 15.59 4.69 1.07
CA ALA A 47 15.16 5.26 -0.21
C ALA A 47 14.83 4.22 -1.30
N ALA A 48 15.59 3.11 -1.36
CA ALA A 48 15.32 2.03 -2.30
C ALA A 48 13.95 1.38 -2.05
N VAL A 49 13.60 1.15 -0.79
CA VAL A 49 12.30 0.60 -0.37
C VAL A 49 11.17 1.56 -0.71
N ILE A 50 11.32 2.84 -0.36
CA ILE A 50 10.32 3.87 -0.64
C ILE A 50 10.06 3.95 -2.14
N THR A 51 11.12 4.10 -2.95
CA THR A 51 11.00 4.21 -4.40
C THR A 51 10.33 2.98 -5.02
N TRP A 52 10.70 1.77 -4.59
CA TRP A 52 10.09 0.53 -5.05
C TRP A 52 8.60 0.46 -4.68
N ASN A 53 8.24 0.87 -3.47
CA ASN A 53 6.88 0.74 -2.95
C ASN A 53 5.91 1.85 -3.42
N THR A 54 6.39 2.95 -4.02
CA THR A 54 5.51 3.97 -4.62
C THR A 54 4.74 3.47 -5.83
N HIS A 55 5.14 2.36 -6.45
CA HIS A 55 4.54 1.78 -7.64
C HIS A 55 4.04 0.36 -7.33
N LYS A 56 2.72 0.12 -7.44
CA LYS A 56 2.09 -1.16 -7.06
C LYS A 56 2.59 -2.39 -7.86
N GLY A 57 3.41 -2.21 -8.88
CA GLY A 57 4.15 -3.29 -9.54
C GLY A 57 4.99 -4.15 -8.59
N TYR A 58 5.25 -3.69 -7.36
CA TYR A 58 5.85 -4.52 -6.30
C TYR A 58 5.01 -5.79 -6.00
N LEU A 59 3.69 -5.74 -6.20
CA LEU A 59 2.83 -6.91 -6.02
C LEU A 59 3.20 -8.03 -7.00
N GLN A 60 3.50 -7.69 -8.27
CA GLN A 60 3.98 -8.69 -9.22
C GLN A 60 5.33 -9.27 -8.80
N ASN A 61 6.26 -8.43 -8.31
CA ASN A 61 7.55 -8.92 -7.82
C ASN A 61 7.39 -9.89 -6.65
N LEU A 62 6.44 -9.64 -5.74
CA LEU A 62 6.13 -10.54 -4.63
C LEU A 62 5.46 -11.83 -5.11
N ALA A 63 4.50 -11.73 -6.05
CA ALA A 63 3.85 -12.89 -6.65
C ALA A 63 4.84 -13.81 -7.36
N ASP A 64 5.80 -13.25 -8.10
CA ASP A 64 6.87 -14.02 -8.80
C ASP A 64 7.77 -14.79 -7.81
N ARG A 65 7.75 -14.42 -6.54
CA ARG A 65 8.47 -15.08 -5.43
C ARG A 65 7.59 -16.02 -4.60
N GLY A 66 6.31 -16.16 -4.97
CA GLY A 66 5.38 -17.09 -4.37
C GLY A 66 4.42 -16.49 -3.35
N VAL A 67 4.49 -15.17 -3.07
CA VAL A 67 3.53 -14.51 -2.17
C VAL A 67 2.15 -14.53 -2.82
N PRO A 68 1.11 -15.06 -2.16
CA PRO A 68 -0.24 -15.02 -2.69
C PRO A 68 -0.79 -13.60 -2.68
N ILE A 69 -1.06 -13.06 -3.86
CA ILE A 69 -1.64 -11.73 -4.05
C ILE A 69 -3.05 -11.84 -4.63
N VAL A 70 -3.82 -10.76 -4.53
CA VAL A 70 -5.07 -10.63 -5.30
C VAL A 70 -4.73 -10.71 -6.79
N PRO A 71 -5.38 -11.58 -7.59
CA PRO A 71 -5.15 -11.67 -9.03
C PRO A 71 -5.23 -10.29 -9.68
N THR A 72 -4.25 -9.94 -10.52
CA THR A 72 -4.13 -8.57 -11.03
C THR A 72 -3.78 -8.57 -12.51
N ALA A 73 -4.56 -7.86 -13.31
CA ALA A 73 -4.23 -7.50 -14.68
C ALA A 73 -3.59 -6.11 -14.72
N TRP A 74 -2.49 -5.97 -15.45
CA TRP A 74 -1.69 -4.75 -15.53
C TRP A 74 -1.79 -4.14 -16.91
N LEU A 75 -2.10 -2.85 -17.00
CA LEU A 75 -2.25 -2.12 -18.25
C LEU A 75 -1.30 -0.92 -18.26
N PRO A 76 -0.48 -0.76 -19.32
CA PRO A 76 0.39 0.42 -19.44
C PRO A 76 -0.46 1.68 -19.69
N GLN A 77 0.12 2.84 -19.38
CA GLN A 77 -0.48 4.11 -19.78
C GLN A 77 -0.65 4.14 -21.33
N GLY A 78 -1.79 4.64 -21.77
CA GLY A 78 -2.16 4.67 -23.19
C GLY A 78 -2.69 3.34 -23.73
N ALA A 79 -2.96 2.36 -22.87
CA ALA A 79 -3.60 1.10 -23.28
C ALA A 79 -4.95 1.38 -23.97
N THR A 80 -5.19 0.71 -25.10
CA THR A 80 -6.44 0.78 -25.86
C THR A 80 -7.36 -0.40 -25.62
N THR A 81 -6.94 -1.37 -24.80
CA THR A 81 -7.74 -2.53 -24.40
C THR A 81 -8.96 -2.06 -23.62
N ARG A 82 -10.15 -2.50 -24.02
CA ARG A 82 -11.38 -2.18 -23.30
C ARG A 82 -11.43 -2.93 -21.95
N LEU A 83 -12.06 -2.33 -20.94
CA LEU A 83 -12.22 -3.00 -19.64
C LEU A 83 -12.98 -4.33 -19.76
N ALA A 84 -14.01 -4.39 -20.64
CA ALA A 84 -14.74 -5.63 -20.92
C ALA A 84 -13.79 -6.75 -21.41
N GLU A 85 -12.84 -6.45 -22.28
CA GLU A 85 -11.85 -7.43 -22.77
C GLU A 85 -10.97 -7.92 -21.61
N VAL A 86 -10.52 -7.03 -20.72
CA VAL A 86 -9.74 -7.41 -19.53
C VAL A 86 -10.55 -8.33 -18.63
N MET A 87 -11.83 -8.03 -18.41
CA MET A 87 -12.72 -8.84 -17.59
C MET A 87 -12.98 -10.22 -18.21
N ASP A 88 -13.26 -10.28 -19.51
CA ASP A 88 -13.51 -11.52 -20.25
C ASP A 88 -12.28 -12.44 -20.26
N ASP A 89 -11.11 -11.90 -20.56
CA ASP A 89 -9.83 -12.63 -20.59
C ASP A 89 -9.47 -13.28 -19.25
N ASN A 90 -9.91 -12.64 -18.14
CA ASN A 90 -9.65 -13.13 -16.79
C ASN A 90 -10.86 -13.84 -16.14
N LEU A 91 -12.00 -13.95 -16.83
CA LEU A 91 -13.23 -14.51 -16.33
C LEU A 91 -13.77 -13.79 -15.08
N TRP A 92 -13.60 -12.47 -15.02
CA TRP A 92 -14.09 -11.63 -13.92
C TRP A 92 -15.39 -10.93 -14.31
N SER A 93 -16.36 -10.91 -13.38
CA SER A 93 -17.67 -10.26 -13.56
C SER A 93 -17.87 -9.02 -12.69
N ASP A 94 -17.02 -8.81 -11.71
CA ASP A 94 -17.05 -7.70 -10.75
C ASP A 94 -15.59 -7.35 -10.43
N VAL A 95 -15.16 -6.15 -10.74
CA VAL A 95 -13.75 -5.76 -10.64
C VAL A 95 -13.56 -4.43 -9.93
N VAL A 96 -12.35 -4.23 -9.42
CA VAL A 96 -11.85 -2.93 -8.97
C VAL A 96 -10.76 -2.50 -9.93
N ALA A 97 -10.93 -1.34 -10.57
CA ALA A 97 -9.92 -0.72 -11.41
C ALA A 97 -9.35 0.52 -10.70
N LYS A 98 -8.02 0.64 -10.72
CA LYS A 98 -7.29 1.71 -10.01
C LYS A 98 -5.94 2.01 -10.67
N PRO A 99 -5.33 3.19 -10.42
CA PRO A 99 -3.99 3.48 -10.90
C PRO A 99 -2.94 2.64 -10.14
N VAL A 100 -1.84 2.33 -10.83
CA VAL A 100 -0.69 1.63 -10.23
C VAL A 100 0.04 2.51 -9.21
N VAL A 101 0.05 3.81 -9.41
CA VAL A 101 0.52 4.81 -8.44
C VAL A 101 -0.69 5.55 -7.88
N GLY A 102 -0.97 5.36 -6.60
CA GLY A 102 -2.12 5.95 -5.93
C GLY A 102 -2.15 5.65 -4.44
N ALA A 103 -2.82 6.51 -3.68
CA ALA A 103 -3.05 6.39 -2.25
C ALA A 103 -4.50 6.79 -1.92
N GLY A 104 -5.06 6.30 -0.81
CA GLY A 104 -6.37 6.76 -0.31
C GLY A 104 -7.54 6.54 -1.25
N SER A 105 -7.57 5.45 -2.01
CA SER A 105 -8.63 5.13 -3.01
C SER A 105 -8.72 6.14 -4.17
N TYR A 106 -7.67 6.92 -4.42
CA TYR A 106 -7.65 7.86 -5.53
C TYR A 106 -7.88 7.14 -6.87
N LEU A 107 -8.84 7.62 -7.68
CA LEU A 107 -9.25 7.03 -8.96
C LEU A 107 -9.47 5.50 -8.88
N THR A 108 -10.13 5.05 -7.82
CA THR A 108 -10.45 3.63 -7.61
C THR A 108 -11.96 3.44 -7.77
N GLU A 109 -12.37 2.58 -8.68
CA GLU A 109 -13.79 2.28 -8.92
C GLU A 109 -14.06 0.77 -8.96
N ARG A 110 -15.19 0.35 -8.37
CA ARG A 110 -15.76 -0.97 -8.53
C ARG A 110 -16.70 -0.99 -9.71
N ILE A 111 -16.49 -1.91 -10.64
CA ILE A 111 -17.20 -1.97 -11.92
C ILE A 111 -17.77 -3.36 -12.14
N ARG A 112 -19.10 -3.43 -12.34
CA ARG A 112 -19.85 -4.64 -12.70
C ARG A 112 -20.32 -4.64 -14.13
N ASP A 113 -20.59 -3.45 -14.68
CA ASP A 113 -21.00 -3.27 -16.07
C ASP A 113 -19.93 -2.44 -16.78
N PRO A 114 -18.96 -3.09 -17.45
CA PRO A 114 -17.85 -2.40 -18.13
C PRO A 114 -18.29 -1.65 -19.39
N GLU A 115 -19.50 -1.88 -19.90
CA GLU A 115 -20.06 -1.21 -21.07
C GLU A 115 -20.94 0.00 -20.68
N SER A 116 -21.18 0.24 -19.40
CA SER A 116 -21.89 1.45 -18.95
C SER A 116 -21.10 2.71 -19.35
N ALA A 117 -21.81 3.80 -19.66
CA ALA A 117 -21.19 5.03 -20.08
C ALA A 117 -20.19 5.58 -19.05
N ASP A 118 -20.49 5.44 -17.76
CA ASP A 118 -19.64 5.90 -16.67
C ASP A 118 -18.36 5.05 -16.57
N ALA A 119 -18.50 3.71 -16.63
CA ALA A 119 -17.35 2.81 -16.60
C ALA A 119 -16.40 3.03 -17.79
N VAL A 120 -16.95 3.20 -19.00
CA VAL A 120 -16.17 3.49 -20.21
C VAL A 120 -15.46 4.84 -20.08
N ALA A 121 -16.13 5.87 -19.58
CA ALA A 121 -15.53 7.19 -19.38
C ALA A 121 -14.41 7.15 -18.33
N PHE A 122 -14.65 6.48 -17.19
CA PHE A 122 -13.65 6.28 -16.14
C PHE A 122 -12.43 5.51 -16.66
N TRP A 123 -12.66 4.37 -17.34
CA TRP A 123 -11.59 3.53 -17.85
C TRP A 123 -10.70 4.26 -18.87
N ASN A 124 -11.32 4.96 -19.83
CA ASN A 124 -10.61 5.74 -20.83
C ASN A 124 -9.77 6.86 -20.19
N ARG A 125 -10.32 7.54 -19.19
CA ARG A 125 -9.60 8.55 -18.44
C ARG A 125 -8.42 7.94 -17.71
N LEU A 126 -8.64 6.87 -16.93
CA LEU A 126 -7.61 6.21 -16.14
C LEU A 126 -6.43 5.77 -17.01
N THR A 127 -6.70 5.02 -18.09
CA THR A 127 -5.65 4.47 -18.96
C THR A 127 -4.95 5.52 -19.82
N SER A 128 -5.62 6.63 -20.17
CA SER A 128 -4.97 7.73 -20.91
C SER A 128 -3.95 8.49 -20.05
N GLU A 129 -4.25 8.65 -18.77
CA GLU A 129 -3.44 9.47 -17.86
C GLU A 129 -2.39 8.67 -17.10
N ARG A 130 -2.63 7.36 -16.84
CA ARG A 130 -1.83 6.56 -15.89
C ARG A 130 -1.73 5.09 -16.34
N GLU A 131 -0.76 4.39 -15.77
CA GLU A 131 -0.77 2.93 -15.74
C GLU A 131 -1.90 2.47 -14.81
N ALA A 132 -2.63 1.43 -15.23
CA ALA A 132 -3.79 0.91 -14.52
C ALA A 132 -3.58 -0.53 -14.07
N MET A 133 -4.25 -0.89 -12.99
CA MET A 133 -4.41 -2.27 -12.55
C MET A 133 -5.89 -2.59 -12.36
N VAL A 134 -6.27 -3.82 -12.69
CA VAL A 134 -7.61 -4.37 -12.52
C VAL A 134 -7.52 -5.62 -11.67
N GLN A 135 -8.36 -5.73 -10.66
CA GLN A 135 -8.44 -6.87 -9.74
C GLN A 135 -9.90 -7.34 -9.64
N PRO A 136 -10.18 -8.64 -9.47
CA PRO A 136 -11.52 -9.08 -9.13
C PRO A 136 -11.93 -8.43 -7.81
N TYR A 137 -13.21 -8.06 -7.70
CA TYR A 137 -13.76 -7.65 -6.42
C TYR A 137 -13.86 -8.85 -5.49
N MET A 138 -13.25 -8.75 -4.34
CA MET A 138 -13.22 -9.83 -3.35
C MET A 138 -14.37 -9.65 -2.35
N PRO A 139 -15.44 -10.48 -2.40
CA PRO A 139 -16.62 -10.34 -1.53
C PRO A 139 -16.28 -10.40 -0.04
N SER A 140 -15.20 -11.07 0.33
CA SER A 140 -14.72 -11.17 1.71
C SER A 140 -14.50 -9.81 2.39
N VAL A 141 -14.26 -8.74 1.63
CA VAL A 141 -14.11 -7.39 2.19
C VAL A 141 -15.40 -6.85 2.82
N GLU A 142 -16.59 -7.33 2.38
CA GLU A 142 -17.87 -6.89 2.93
C GLU A 142 -18.16 -7.55 4.29
N GLU A 143 -17.84 -8.83 4.44
CA GLU A 143 -18.13 -9.61 5.64
C GLU A 143 -16.96 -9.63 6.61
N TYR A 144 -15.79 -10.00 6.14
CA TYR A 144 -14.57 -10.12 6.94
C TYR A 144 -13.85 -8.79 7.07
N GLY A 145 -13.90 -7.94 6.04
CA GLY A 145 -13.15 -6.68 5.94
C GLY A 145 -11.71 -6.89 5.47
N GLU A 146 -11.00 -5.81 5.28
CA GLU A 146 -9.57 -5.81 5.01
C GLU A 146 -8.79 -5.82 6.33
N ARG A 147 -7.83 -6.71 6.47
CA ARG A 147 -6.98 -6.85 7.66
C ARG A 147 -5.66 -6.12 7.44
N SER A 148 -5.47 -5.01 8.13
CA SER A 148 -4.19 -4.30 8.15
C SER A 148 -3.33 -4.83 9.29
N VAL A 149 -2.31 -5.61 8.94
CA VAL A 149 -1.32 -6.16 9.87
C VAL A 149 -0.13 -5.21 9.97
N ILE A 150 0.21 -4.81 11.19
CA ILE A 150 1.25 -3.80 11.45
C ILE A 150 2.53 -4.46 11.93
N TRP A 151 3.61 -4.18 11.20
CA TRP A 151 4.97 -4.57 11.56
C TRP A 151 5.78 -3.33 11.94
N ILE A 152 6.50 -3.40 13.07
CA ILE A 152 7.37 -2.32 13.56
C ILE A 152 8.65 -2.93 14.11
N ASP A 153 9.78 -2.51 13.55
CA ASP A 153 11.12 -2.80 14.07
C ASP A 153 11.33 -4.27 14.47
N GLY A 154 11.13 -5.18 13.51
CA GLY A 154 11.35 -6.62 13.68
C GLY A 154 10.15 -7.42 14.20
N GLU A 155 9.01 -6.80 14.53
CA GLU A 155 7.87 -7.52 15.08
C GLU A 155 6.52 -7.15 14.47
N LEU A 156 5.66 -8.15 14.29
CA LEU A 156 4.23 -7.95 14.04
C LEU A 156 3.56 -7.55 15.36
N THR A 157 3.05 -6.33 15.42
CA THR A 157 2.56 -5.74 16.68
C THR A 157 1.07 -5.96 16.92
N HIS A 158 0.25 -5.63 15.95
CA HIS A 158 -1.22 -5.76 16.01
C HIS A 158 -1.80 -5.77 14.61
N ALA A 159 -3.07 -6.08 14.51
CA ALA A 159 -3.85 -5.88 13.30
C ALA A 159 -5.10 -5.07 13.61
N VAL A 160 -5.65 -4.41 12.60
CA VAL A 160 -6.99 -3.83 12.64
C VAL A 160 -7.79 -4.36 11.45
N ARG A 161 -9.10 -4.24 11.54
CA ARG A 161 -10.01 -4.51 10.42
C ARG A 161 -10.56 -3.20 9.90
N LYS A 162 -10.36 -2.96 8.61
CA LYS A 162 -11.00 -1.88 7.88
C LYS A 162 -12.27 -2.43 7.22
N SER A 163 -13.38 -1.72 7.36
CA SER A 163 -14.57 -1.98 6.56
C SER A 163 -14.49 -1.21 5.25
N PRO A 164 -14.98 -1.76 4.14
CA PRO A 164 -14.93 -1.05 2.86
C PRO A 164 -15.73 0.25 2.94
N ARG A 165 -15.28 1.25 2.21
CA ARG A 165 -16.07 2.47 1.99
C ARG A 165 -17.18 2.12 1.01
N LEU A 166 -18.41 2.01 1.49
CA LEU A 166 -19.59 1.85 0.67
C LEU A 166 -20.30 3.21 0.57
N GLY A 167 -20.18 3.86 -0.60
CA GLY A 167 -20.74 5.18 -0.83
C GLY A 167 -20.02 6.29 -0.03
N ASP A 168 -20.81 7.19 0.60
CA ASP A 168 -20.29 8.33 1.38
C ASP A 168 -19.90 7.98 2.83
N ASP A 169 -20.03 6.72 3.24
CA ASP A 169 -19.70 6.30 4.60
C ASP A 169 -18.18 6.40 4.85
N PRO A 170 -17.76 6.94 5.99
CA PRO A 170 -16.36 6.99 6.34
C PRO A 170 -15.83 5.57 6.58
N GLU A 171 -14.57 5.32 6.20
CA GLU A 171 -13.88 4.08 6.53
C GLU A 171 -13.94 3.84 8.04
N SER A 172 -14.47 2.69 8.44
CA SER A 172 -14.46 2.30 9.85
C SER A 172 -13.25 1.40 10.13
N VAL A 173 -12.59 1.68 11.25
CA VAL A 173 -11.41 0.92 11.72
C VAL A 173 -11.74 0.33 13.08
N SER A 174 -11.54 -0.98 13.25
CA SER A 174 -11.77 -1.67 14.52
C SER A 174 -10.75 -1.28 15.59
N GLU A 175 -11.00 -1.68 16.83
CA GLU A 175 -9.95 -1.81 17.84
C GLU A 175 -8.88 -2.80 17.37
N ALA A 176 -7.74 -2.83 18.10
CA ALA A 176 -6.68 -3.80 17.82
C ALA A 176 -7.19 -5.24 17.95
N LEU A 177 -6.88 -6.06 16.96
CA LEU A 177 -7.26 -7.45 16.90
C LEU A 177 -6.01 -8.35 16.96
N PRO A 178 -6.14 -9.59 17.46
CA PRO A 178 -5.07 -10.57 17.35
C PRO A 178 -4.74 -10.87 15.87
N ILE A 179 -3.48 -11.14 15.62
CA ILE A 179 -2.96 -11.61 14.33
C ILE A 179 -3.07 -13.14 14.34
N SER A 180 -3.81 -13.72 13.40
CA SER A 180 -3.93 -15.18 13.27
C SER A 180 -2.60 -15.81 12.84
N SER A 181 -2.47 -17.15 12.96
CA SER A 181 -1.27 -17.86 12.50
C SER A 181 -1.01 -17.68 11.02
N THR A 182 -2.04 -17.80 10.19
CA THR A 182 -1.93 -17.63 8.73
C THR A 182 -1.58 -16.21 8.31
N GLU A 183 -2.18 -15.19 8.95
CA GLU A 183 -1.80 -13.79 8.73
C GLU A 183 -0.36 -13.52 9.15
N ARG A 184 0.09 -14.14 10.23
CA ARG A 184 1.47 -14.02 10.72
C ARG A 184 2.47 -14.63 9.77
N GLU A 185 2.21 -15.84 9.28
CA GLU A 185 3.07 -16.55 8.35
C GLU A 185 3.27 -15.75 7.06
N ILE A 186 2.19 -15.34 6.40
CA ILE A 186 2.28 -14.54 5.16
C ILE A 186 2.94 -13.17 5.40
N ALA A 187 2.61 -12.49 6.50
CA ALA A 187 3.20 -11.18 6.79
C ALA A 187 4.71 -11.28 7.09
N GLN A 188 5.15 -12.33 7.77
CA GLN A 188 6.57 -12.59 8.02
C GLN A 188 7.32 -12.93 6.73
N GLU A 189 6.72 -13.74 5.86
CA GLU A 189 7.29 -14.07 4.54
C GLU A 189 7.48 -12.81 3.70
N ILE A 190 6.45 -11.96 3.59
CA ILE A 190 6.50 -10.70 2.85
C ILE A 190 7.64 -9.80 3.36
N VAL A 191 7.73 -9.61 4.68
CA VAL A 191 8.75 -8.71 5.27
C VAL A 191 10.16 -9.30 5.11
N ALA A 192 10.32 -10.63 5.26
CA ALA A 192 11.61 -11.29 5.11
C ALA A 192 12.16 -11.23 3.67
N ASP A 193 11.27 -11.10 2.69
CA ASP A 193 11.63 -10.98 1.27
C ASP A 193 12.15 -9.58 0.88
N ILE A 194 12.01 -8.58 1.76
CA ILE A 194 12.50 -7.22 1.53
C ILE A 194 13.96 -7.13 2.02
N PRO A 195 14.95 -6.94 1.13
CA PRO A 195 16.37 -7.02 1.48
C PRO A 195 16.89 -5.74 2.17
N HIS A 196 16.11 -5.15 3.07
CA HIS A 196 16.41 -3.92 3.77
C HIS A 196 15.83 -3.92 5.18
N GLU A 197 16.48 -3.22 6.10
CA GLU A 197 15.90 -2.93 7.40
C GLU A 197 14.72 -1.97 7.26
N LEU A 198 13.57 -2.38 7.79
CA LEU A 198 12.39 -1.56 7.85
C LEU A 198 12.18 -1.02 9.26
N LEU A 199 11.74 0.22 9.38
CA LEU A 199 11.20 0.75 10.62
C LEU A 199 9.75 0.31 10.81
N TYR A 200 8.97 0.30 9.74
CA TYR A 200 7.56 -0.08 9.74
C TYR A 200 7.12 -0.66 8.40
N ALA A 201 6.05 -1.43 8.47
CA ALA A 201 5.26 -1.85 7.31
C ALA A 201 3.78 -2.00 7.72
N ARG A 202 2.88 -1.78 6.77
CA ARG A 202 1.48 -2.20 6.84
C ARG A 202 1.22 -3.20 5.73
N ILE A 203 0.73 -4.37 6.11
CA ILE A 203 0.42 -5.47 5.21
C ILE A 203 -1.10 -5.61 5.20
N ASP A 204 -1.74 -5.24 4.10
CA ASP A 204 -3.19 -5.29 3.96
C ASP A 204 -3.59 -6.61 3.30
N LEU A 205 -4.31 -7.43 4.06
CA LEU A 205 -4.72 -8.77 3.67
C LEU A 205 -6.23 -8.84 3.50
N ILE A 206 -6.68 -9.55 2.48
CA ILE A 206 -8.07 -9.96 2.28
C ILE A 206 -8.12 -11.48 2.16
N ARG A 207 -9.31 -12.07 2.07
CA ARG A 207 -9.46 -13.52 1.94
C ARG A 207 -10.02 -13.91 0.58
N ASP A 208 -9.52 -15.04 0.08
CA ASP A 208 -10.09 -15.70 -1.09
C ASP A 208 -11.34 -16.53 -0.72
N ASP A 209 -11.93 -17.20 -1.71
CA ASP A 209 -13.12 -18.06 -1.55
C ASP A 209 -12.84 -19.32 -0.70
N HIS A 210 -11.57 -19.61 -0.41
CA HIS A 210 -11.11 -20.71 0.45
C HIS A 210 -10.67 -20.23 1.84
N ASP A 211 -11.02 -19.00 2.20
CA ASP A 211 -10.66 -18.35 3.47
C ASP A 211 -9.13 -18.21 3.68
N GLN A 212 -8.34 -18.21 2.60
CA GLN A 212 -6.90 -18.01 2.66
C GLN A 212 -6.53 -16.54 2.49
N PRO A 213 -5.54 -16.03 3.23
CA PRO A 213 -5.12 -14.64 3.10
C PRO A 213 -4.41 -14.41 1.77
N LEU A 214 -4.81 -13.32 1.09
CA LEU A 214 -4.14 -12.76 -0.08
C LEU A 214 -3.64 -11.37 0.26
N LEU A 215 -2.45 -11.02 -0.22
CA LEU A 215 -1.94 -9.66 -0.12
C LEU A 215 -2.70 -8.76 -1.10
N ALA A 216 -3.40 -7.78 -0.55
CA ALA A 216 -4.09 -6.74 -1.32
C ALA A 216 -3.21 -5.51 -1.54
N GLU A 217 -2.45 -5.10 -0.50
CA GLU A 217 -1.53 -3.97 -0.53
C GLU A 217 -0.42 -4.13 0.51
N LEU A 218 0.77 -3.61 0.18
CA LEU A 218 1.89 -3.45 1.10
C LEU A 218 2.26 -1.96 1.14
N GLU A 219 2.21 -1.34 2.31
CA GLU A 219 2.55 0.06 2.47
C GLU A 219 3.81 0.24 3.31
N LEU A 220 4.86 0.80 2.67
CA LEU A 220 6.17 1.05 3.28
C LEU A 220 6.56 2.54 3.24
N VAL A 221 5.75 3.38 2.59
CA VAL A 221 6.02 4.82 2.43
C VAL A 221 5.40 5.61 3.58
N GLU A 222 4.05 5.70 3.63
CA GLU A 222 3.34 6.54 4.61
C GLU A 222 2.08 5.89 5.20
N PRO A 223 2.13 4.60 5.59
CA PRO A 223 0.94 3.92 6.06
C PRO A 223 0.36 4.53 7.34
N SER A 224 -0.95 4.49 7.47
CA SER A 224 -1.58 4.57 8.78
C SER A 224 -1.18 3.33 9.58
N LEU A 225 -0.45 3.53 10.68
CA LEU A 225 0.01 2.45 11.55
C LEU A 225 -0.96 2.14 12.69
N PHE A 226 -2.11 2.78 12.70
CA PHE A 226 -3.18 2.57 13.69
C PHE A 226 -2.64 2.55 15.14
N LEU A 227 -1.74 3.50 15.46
CA LEU A 227 -1.04 3.56 16.74
C LEU A 227 -1.97 3.83 17.93
N LYS A 228 -3.14 4.46 17.67
CA LYS A 228 -4.17 4.68 18.71
C LYS A 228 -4.75 3.36 19.21
N GLN A 229 -4.83 2.34 18.37
CA GLN A 229 -5.35 1.03 18.70
C GLN A 229 -4.37 0.17 19.51
N SER A 230 -3.06 0.50 19.46
CA SER A 230 -2.03 -0.24 20.18
C SER A 230 -0.98 0.68 20.81
N PRO A 231 -1.15 1.08 22.08
CA PRO A 231 -0.13 1.86 22.80
C PRO A 231 1.25 1.19 22.82
N ALA A 232 1.31 -0.14 22.93
CA ALA A 232 2.57 -0.89 22.92
C ALA A 232 3.30 -0.76 21.56
N ALA A 233 2.57 -0.72 20.44
CA ALA A 233 3.13 -0.46 19.12
C ALA A 233 3.70 0.97 19.02
N THR A 234 3.02 1.95 19.61
CA THR A 234 3.50 3.34 19.70
C THR A 234 4.81 3.41 20.47
N GLU A 235 4.89 2.79 21.65
CA GLU A 235 6.12 2.75 22.46
C GLU A 235 7.25 2.05 21.71
N ARG A 236 6.96 0.96 20.99
CA ARG A 236 7.96 0.25 20.19
C ARG A 236 8.50 1.16 19.08
N LEU A 237 7.64 1.85 18.33
CA LEU A 237 8.06 2.78 17.28
C LEU A 237 8.96 3.88 17.83
N VAL A 238 8.57 4.47 18.95
CA VAL A 238 9.37 5.53 19.61
C VAL A 238 10.74 4.99 20.06
N ARG A 239 10.80 3.81 20.69
CA ARG A 239 12.08 3.18 21.06
C ARG A 239 12.95 2.90 19.85
N ALA A 240 12.37 2.38 18.76
CA ALA A 240 13.07 2.09 17.53
C ALA A 240 13.67 3.33 16.88
N ILE A 241 12.95 4.44 16.87
CA ILE A 241 13.44 5.73 16.37
C ILE A 241 14.57 6.25 17.26
N ASN A 242 14.38 6.26 18.59
CA ASN A 242 15.38 6.76 19.53
C ASN A 242 16.69 5.96 19.49
N SER A 243 16.63 4.63 19.33
CA SER A 243 17.83 3.80 19.20
C SER A 243 18.65 4.17 17.94
N ARG A 244 17.96 4.48 16.83
CA ARG A 244 18.61 4.89 15.58
C ARG A 244 19.17 6.32 15.64
N VAL A 245 18.49 7.24 16.34
CA VAL A 245 19.02 8.58 16.62
C VAL A 245 20.34 8.49 17.40
N ALA A 246 20.38 7.63 18.43
CA ALA A 246 21.58 7.44 19.24
C ALA A 246 22.76 6.81 18.46
N ALA A 247 22.47 6.05 17.39
CA ALA A 247 23.50 5.44 16.54
C ALA A 247 24.08 6.40 15.47
N VAL A 248 23.40 7.50 15.18
CA VAL A 248 23.83 8.50 14.18
C VAL A 248 24.62 9.64 14.82
N ASN A 249 24.49 9.87 16.12
CA ASN A 249 25.24 10.85 16.91
C ASN A 249 26.54 10.24 17.47
#